data_df018691b58481363b8f5c7c76bf22f0
#
_entry.id   df018691b58481363b8f5c7c76bf22f0
#
_cell.length_a   1.000
_cell.length_b   1.000
_cell.length_c   1.000
_cell.angle_alpha   90.00
_cell.angle_beta   90.00
_cell.angle_gamma   90.00
#
_symmetry.space_group_name_H-M   'P 1'
#
loop_
_entity.id
_entity.type
_entity.pdbx_description
1 polymer ?
#
loop_
_entity_poly.entity_id
_entity_poly.type
_entity_poly.pdbx_seq_one_letter_code
_entity_poly.pdbx_strand_id
1 'polypeptide(L)'
;MPGVITQIDEGAVNAIVKLDVSGTIISGTISMAAVKELELAPGKQAVAVIKATEVMVGIGEMRLSARNRLPGKVIAIDEGAVNAIVKLEVCGGCIVSATISMAAVKDLELTVGCEAVAVIKATSVMFGVCG
;
A
#
# COMPACT_ATOMS: atom_id res chain seq x y z
N MET A 1 -0.47 -0.50 8.03
CA MET A 1 -1.90 -0.11 8.00
C MET A 1 -2.73 -1.21 8.65
N PRO A 2 -3.23 -0.99 9.84
CA PRO A 2 -4.07 -1.98 10.51
C PRO A 2 -5.47 -2.03 9.90
N GLY A 3 -6.08 -3.20 9.91
CA GLY A 3 -7.40 -3.40 9.38
C GLY A 3 -7.97 -4.76 9.73
N VAL A 4 -9.07 -5.12 9.07
CA VAL A 4 -9.77 -6.39 9.28
C VAL A 4 -9.82 -7.15 7.96
N ILE A 5 -9.45 -8.42 7.98
CA ILE A 5 -9.51 -9.26 6.80
C ILE A 5 -10.98 -9.49 6.42
N THR A 6 -11.32 -9.21 5.17
CA THR A 6 -12.68 -9.38 4.66
C THR A 6 -12.84 -10.61 3.79
N GLN A 7 -11.78 -11.02 3.10
CA GLN A 7 -11.86 -12.12 2.15
C GLN A 7 -10.48 -12.72 1.92
N ILE A 8 -10.44 -14.04 1.71
CA ILE A 8 -9.24 -14.76 1.31
C ILE A 8 -9.61 -15.66 0.14
N ASP A 9 -9.03 -15.36 -1.02
CA ASP A 9 -9.19 -16.18 -2.22
C ASP A 9 -8.03 -17.16 -2.29
N GLU A 10 -8.30 -18.41 -1.93
CA GLU A 10 -7.26 -19.43 -1.83
C GLU A 10 -6.95 -20.07 -3.16
N GLY A 11 -5.66 -20.16 -3.49
CA GLY A 11 -5.16 -20.91 -4.62
C GLY A 11 -4.33 -22.11 -4.13
N ALA A 12 -3.71 -22.81 -5.06
CA ALA A 12 -2.88 -23.97 -4.72
C ALA A 12 -1.62 -23.57 -3.95
N VAL A 13 -0.97 -22.49 -4.36
CA VAL A 13 0.31 -22.03 -3.81
C VAL A 13 0.17 -20.66 -3.16
N ASN A 14 -0.58 -19.76 -3.78
CA ASN A 14 -0.77 -18.39 -3.31
C ASN A 14 -2.22 -18.11 -2.99
N ALA A 15 -2.44 -17.06 -2.23
CA ALA A 15 -3.77 -16.56 -1.89
C ALA A 15 -3.80 -15.06 -2.07
N ILE A 16 -4.97 -14.53 -2.37
CA ILE A 16 -5.21 -13.08 -2.36
C ILE A 16 -5.99 -12.76 -1.10
N VAL A 17 -5.39 -11.96 -0.25
CA VAL A 17 -6.00 -11.54 1.01
C VAL A 17 -6.47 -10.10 0.87
N LYS A 18 -7.71 -9.84 1.22
CA LYS A 18 -8.28 -8.49 1.21
C LYS A 18 -8.46 -7.99 2.63
N LEU A 19 -7.90 -6.83 2.89
CA LEU A 19 -7.92 -6.17 4.19
C LEU A 19 -8.67 -4.85 4.08
N ASP A 20 -9.66 -4.66 4.95
CA ASP A 20 -10.38 -3.39 5.04
C ASP A 20 -9.63 -2.46 6.00
N VAL A 21 -9.11 -1.37 5.47
CA VAL A 21 -8.43 -0.32 6.23
C VAL A 21 -9.30 0.93 6.16
N SER A 22 -10.08 1.16 7.19
CA SER A 22 -10.96 2.35 7.29
C SER A 22 -11.85 2.56 6.05
N GLY A 23 -12.40 1.48 5.51
CA GLY A 23 -13.29 1.53 4.35
C GLY A 23 -12.60 1.34 3.01
N THR A 24 -11.28 1.31 2.97
CA THR A 24 -10.51 1.07 1.75
C THR A 24 -9.98 -0.36 1.77
N ILE A 25 -10.20 -1.09 0.67
CA ILE A 25 -9.74 -2.48 0.57
C ILE A 25 -8.33 -2.51 0.00
N ILE A 26 -7.43 -3.15 0.74
CA ILE A 26 -6.06 -3.39 0.29
C ILE A 26 -5.93 -4.88 0.00
N SER A 27 -5.45 -5.20 -1.20
CA SER A 27 -5.26 -6.58 -1.64
C SER A 27 -3.78 -6.94 -1.59
N GLY A 28 -3.49 -8.09 -1.03
CA GLY A 28 -2.14 -8.63 -0.99
C GLY A 28 -2.12 -10.06 -1.47
N THR A 29 -1.11 -10.39 -2.27
CA THR A 29 -0.88 -11.77 -2.74
C THR A 29 0.24 -12.36 -1.91
N ILE A 30 -0.06 -13.37 -1.13
CA ILE A 30 0.90 -14.05 -0.26
C ILE A 30 0.80 -15.56 -0.47
N SER A 31 1.76 -16.30 0.08
CA SER A 31 1.74 -17.75 -0.05
C SER A 31 0.64 -18.36 0.83
N MET A 32 0.13 -19.51 0.41
CA MET A 32 -0.81 -20.27 1.24
C MET A 32 -0.15 -20.71 2.54
N ALA A 33 1.16 -20.96 2.52
CA ALA A 33 1.90 -21.28 3.74
C ALA A 33 1.81 -20.14 4.74
N ALA A 34 1.95 -18.89 4.29
CA ALA A 34 1.83 -17.72 5.15
C ALA A 34 0.41 -17.57 5.72
N VAL A 35 -0.61 -17.82 4.91
CA VAL A 35 -2.01 -17.78 5.37
C VAL A 35 -2.22 -18.74 6.53
N LYS A 36 -1.69 -19.96 6.40
CA LYS A 36 -1.82 -20.98 7.44
C LYS A 36 -0.99 -20.65 8.68
N GLU A 37 0.24 -20.23 8.48
CA GLU A 37 1.15 -19.91 9.59
C GLU A 37 0.65 -18.75 10.43
N LEU A 38 0.12 -17.72 9.79
CA LEU A 38 -0.44 -16.57 10.47
C LEU A 38 -1.90 -16.76 10.89
N GLU A 39 -2.47 -17.91 10.54
CA GLU A 39 -3.87 -18.23 10.84
C GLU A 39 -4.83 -17.15 10.36
N LEU A 40 -4.63 -16.68 9.14
CA LEU A 40 -5.47 -15.63 8.56
C LEU A 40 -6.85 -16.16 8.20
N ALA A 41 -7.87 -15.39 8.53
CA ALA A 41 -9.26 -15.72 8.25
C ALA A 41 -10.09 -14.44 8.17
N PRO A 42 -11.20 -14.45 7.42
CA PRO A 42 -12.11 -13.32 7.45
C PRO A 42 -12.54 -12.97 8.86
N GLY A 43 -12.55 -11.69 9.18
CA GLY A 43 -12.86 -11.17 10.51
C GLY A 43 -11.65 -10.99 11.42
N LYS A 44 -10.50 -11.55 11.06
CA LYS A 44 -9.29 -11.39 11.87
C LYS A 44 -8.65 -10.03 11.63
N GLN A 45 -8.11 -9.45 12.69
CA GLN A 45 -7.34 -8.21 12.59
C GLN A 45 -5.93 -8.51 12.09
N ALA A 46 -5.46 -7.70 11.17
CA ALA A 46 -4.12 -7.83 10.60
C ALA A 46 -3.59 -6.45 10.24
N VAL A 47 -2.31 -6.40 9.92
CA VAL A 47 -1.63 -5.17 9.50
C VAL A 47 -1.02 -5.40 8.14
N ALA A 48 -1.29 -4.50 7.19
CA ALA A 48 -0.59 -4.49 5.90
C ALA A 48 0.73 -3.76 6.06
N VAL A 49 1.80 -4.37 5.60
CA VAL A 49 3.16 -3.82 5.67
C VAL A 49 3.72 -3.72 4.27
N ILE A 50 4.18 -2.54 3.89
CA ILE A 50 4.67 -2.27 2.55
C ILE A 50 6.00 -1.53 2.65
N LYS A 51 7.01 -2.02 1.94
CA LYS A 51 8.31 -1.32 1.88
C LYS A 51 8.15 -0.02 1.09
N ALA A 52 8.75 1.05 1.58
CA ALA A 52 8.69 2.36 0.91
C ALA A 52 9.20 2.30 -0.53
N THR A 53 10.19 1.46 -0.80
CA THR A 53 10.75 1.29 -2.15
C THR A 53 9.81 0.58 -3.11
N GLU A 54 8.75 -0.05 -2.60
CA GLU A 54 7.76 -0.77 -3.40
C GLU A 54 6.52 0.08 -3.70
N VAL A 55 6.46 1.30 -3.18
CA VAL A 55 5.33 2.20 -3.38
C VAL A 55 5.63 3.12 -4.55
N MET A 56 4.73 3.12 -5.53
CA MET A 56 4.77 4.07 -6.63
C MET A 56 3.83 5.22 -6.34
N VAL A 57 4.09 6.37 -6.94
CA VAL A 57 3.25 7.56 -6.79
C VAL A 57 2.76 7.99 -8.16
N GLY A 58 1.47 8.22 -8.27
CA GLY A 58 0.85 8.69 -9.51
C GLY A 58 0.01 9.93 -9.27
N ILE A 59 -0.31 10.61 -10.36
CA ILE A 59 -1.17 11.79 -10.36
C ILE A 59 -2.35 11.51 -11.28
N GLY A 60 -3.55 11.86 -10.82
CA GLY A 60 -4.77 11.74 -11.61
C GLY A 60 -5.34 10.32 -11.63
N GLU A 61 -6.34 10.13 -12.49
CA GLU A 61 -6.99 8.82 -12.63
C GLU A 61 -6.22 7.98 -13.65
N MET A 62 -5.89 6.76 -13.25
CA MET A 62 -5.16 5.84 -14.10
C MET A 62 -5.76 4.45 -14.00
N ARG A 63 -5.75 3.73 -15.13
CA ARG A 63 -6.05 2.31 -15.13
C ARG A 63 -4.73 1.55 -15.11
N LEU A 64 -4.54 0.78 -14.06
CA LEU A 64 -3.29 0.05 -13.84
C LEU A 64 -3.60 -1.40 -13.49
N SER A 65 -2.65 -2.27 -13.78
CA SER A 65 -2.74 -3.66 -13.35
C SER A 65 -2.48 -3.82 -11.85
N ALA A 66 -1.86 -2.83 -11.23
CA ALA A 66 -1.68 -2.84 -9.78
C ALA A 66 -3.04 -2.79 -9.08
N ARG A 67 -3.21 -3.66 -8.09
CA ARG A 67 -4.51 -3.81 -7.41
C ARG A 67 -4.81 -2.69 -6.41
N ASN A 68 -3.78 -2.09 -5.84
CA ASN A 68 -3.94 -1.09 -4.79
C ASN A 68 -3.64 0.30 -5.33
N ARG A 69 -4.65 1.14 -5.32
CA ARG A 69 -4.55 2.56 -5.68
C ARG A 69 -5.19 3.33 -4.54
N LEU A 70 -4.36 4.01 -3.78
CA LEU A 70 -4.79 4.71 -2.57
C LEU A 70 -4.68 6.21 -2.81
N PRO A 71 -5.79 6.88 -3.13
CA PRO A 71 -5.76 8.33 -3.30
C PRO A 71 -5.55 9.01 -1.95
N GLY A 72 -4.83 10.12 -1.97
CA GLY A 72 -4.52 10.86 -0.76
C GLY A 72 -3.84 12.17 -1.05
N LYS A 73 -3.21 12.73 -0.03
CA LYS A 73 -2.48 14.00 -0.12
C LYS A 73 -1.04 13.81 0.31
N VAL A 74 -0.15 14.51 -0.35
CA VAL A 74 1.25 14.59 0.05
C VAL A 74 1.32 15.45 1.30
N ILE A 75 1.85 14.90 2.39
CA ILE A 75 1.99 15.65 3.64
C ILE A 75 3.44 16.00 3.96
N ALA A 76 4.40 15.32 3.34
CA ALA A 76 5.83 15.63 3.53
C ALA A 76 6.63 15.11 2.35
N ILE A 77 7.69 15.83 2.02
CA ILE A 77 8.67 15.41 0.99
C ILE A 77 10.05 15.65 1.60
N ASP A 78 10.74 14.54 1.90
CA ASP A 78 12.12 14.62 2.40
C ASP A 78 13.06 14.44 1.22
N GLU A 79 13.64 15.55 0.75
CA GLU A 79 14.46 15.58 -0.44
C GLU A 79 15.88 15.12 -0.16
N GLY A 80 16.40 14.23 -1.02
CA GLY A 80 17.79 13.82 -1.02
C GLY A 80 18.44 14.22 -2.34
N ALA A 81 19.69 13.84 -2.53
CA ALA A 81 20.41 14.17 -3.76
C ALA A 81 19.85 13.44 -4.98
N VAL A 82 19.50 12.16 -4.82
CA VAL A 82 19.02 11.29 -5.91
C VAL A 82 17.60 10.85 -5.68
N ASN A 83 17.26 10.49 -4.44
CA ASN A 83 15.95 9.98 -4.05
C ASN A 83 15.28 10.92 -3.05
N ALA A 84 13.98 10.79 -2.95
CA ALA A 84 13.17 11.49 -1.97
C ALA A 84 12.24 10.50 -1.29
N ILE A 85 11.84 10.80 -0.06
CA ILE A 85 10.81 10.07 0.65
C ILE A 85 9.57 10.96 0.65
N VAL A 86 8.53 10.49 -0.02
CA VAL A 86 7.25 11.19 -0.10
C VAL A 86 6.27 10.50 0.85
N LYS A 87 5.67 11.25 1.75
CA LYS A 87 4.67 10.72 2.67
C LYS A 87 3.28 11.16 2.21
N LEU A 88 2.39 10.19 2.05
CA LEU A 88 1.01 10.43 1.66
C LEU A 88 0.07 10.01 2.78
N GLU A 89 -0.92 10.85 3.04
CA GLU A 89 -2.01 10.48 3.94
C GLU A 89 -3.13 9.87 3.10
N VAL A 90 -3.43 8.62 3.38
CA VAL A 90 -4.42 7.82 2.64
C VAL A 90 -5.37 7.13 3.62
N CYS A 91 -6.42 6.53 3.11
CA CYS A 91 -7.33 5.67 3.91
C CYS A 91 -7.82 6.34 5.20
N GLY A 92 -8.15 7.62 5.13
CA GLY A 92 -8.73 8.33 6.28
C GLY A 92 -7.78 8.60 7.43
N GLY A 93 -6.47 8.64 7.17
CA GLY A 93 -5.49 9.02 8.20
C GLY A 93 -4.25 8.15 8.26
N CYS A 94 -4.15 7.12 7.43
CA CYS A 94 -2.94 6.29 7.38
C CYS A 94 -1.86 6.99 6.57
N ILE A 95 -0.62 6.85 7.01
CA ILE A 95 0.54 7.44 6.32
C ILE A 95 1.27 6.33 5.56
N VAL A 96 1.44 6.54 4.26
CA VAL A 96 2.24 5.65 3.41
C VAL A 96 3.46 6.41 2.95
N SER A 97 4.64 5.82 3.11
CA SER A 97 5.89 6.39 2.64
C SER A 97 6.30 5.75 1.33
N ALA A 98 6.71 6.57 0.38
CA ALA A 98 7.22 6.12 -0.91
C ALA A 98 8.62 6.67 -1.12
N THR A 99 9.58 5.80 -1.43
CA THR A 99 10.92 6.22 -1.81
C THR A 99 10.96 6.25 -3.34
N ILE A 100 11.05 7.44 -3.90
CA ILE A 100 11.07 7.65 -5.35
C ILE A 100 12.26 8.54 -5.74
N SER A 101 12.55 8.61 -7.03
CA SER A 101 13.64 9.46 -7.48
C SER A 101 13.27 10.95 -7.39
N MET A 102 14.27 11.80 -7.20
CA MET A 102 14.04 13.26 -7.25
C MET A 102 13.56 13.68 -8.64
N ALA A 103 13.98 12.97 -9.69
CA ALA A 103 13.47 13.23 -11.04
C ALA A 103 11.96 13.01 -11.10
N ALA A 104 11.44 11.95 -10.47
CA ALA A 104 10.00 11.69 -10.42
C ALA A 104 9.25 12.78 -9.66
N VAL A 105 9.81 13.25 -8.55
CA VAL A 105 9.20 14.35 -7.77
C VAL A 105 9.03 15.58 -8.66
N LYS A 106 10.04 15.90 -9.44
CA LYS A 106 10.02 17.06 -10.36
C LYS A 106 9.06 16.84 -11.52
N ASP A 107 9.12 15.67 -12.16
CA ASP A 107 8.25 15.36 -13.30
C ASP A 107 6.78 15.40 -12.93
N LEU A 108 6.43 14.89 -11.77
CA LEU A 108 5.05 14.87 -11.28
C LEU A 108 4.66 16.18 -10.58
N GLU A 109 5.60 17.10 -10.42
CA GLU A 109 5.38 18.38 -9.75
C GLU A 109 4.79 18.19 -8.34
N LEU A 110 5.32 17.22 -7.60
CA LEU A 110 4.85 16.93 -6.26
C LEU A 110 5.21 18.03 -5.28
N THR A 111 4.21 18.47 -4.53
CA THR A 111 4.37 19.47 -3.48
C THR A 111 3.54 19.06 -2.27
N VAL A 112 3.92 19.54 -1.10
CA VAL A 112 3.13 19.31 0.11
C VAL A 112 1.74 19.91 -0.06
N GLY A 113 0.71 19.11 0.19
CA GLY A 113 -0.69 19.51 0.03
C GLY A 113 -1.31 19.10 -1.31
N CYS A 114 -0.53 18.65 -2.30
CA CYS A 114 -1.09 18.22 -3.56
C CYS A 114 -1.73 16.84 -3.45
N GLU A 115 -2.71 16.57 -4.31
CA GLU A 115 -3.33 15.26 -4.39
C GLU A 115 -2.45 14.31 -5.18
N ALA A 116 -2.32 13.09 -4.70
CA ALA A 116 -1.55 12.04 -5.36
C ALA A 116 -2.13 10.68 -5.01
N VAL A 117 -1.70 9.67 -5.73
CA VAL A 117 -2.19 8.29 -5.53
C VAL A 117 -0.99 7.39 -5.22
N ALA A 118 -1.07 6.66 -4.13
CA ALA A 118 -0.10 5.60 -3.85
C ALA A 118 -0.52 4.36 -4.63
N VAL A 119 0.38 3.81 -5.43
CA VAL A 119 0.13 2.65 -6.28
C VAL A 119 1.03 1.51 -5.80
N ILE A 120 0.40 0.40 -5.44
CA ILE A 120 1.10 -0.72 -4.82
C ILE A 120 0.63 -2.03 -5.46
N LYS A 121 1.57 -2.83 -5.93
CA LYS A 121 1.25 -4.17 -6.44
C LYS A 121 0.81 -5.06 -5.28
N ALA A 122 -0.16 -5.91 -5.53
CA ALA A 122 -0.62 -6.88 -4.53
C ALA A 122 0.53 -7.78 -4.05
N THR A 123 1.48 -8.10 -4.94
CA THR A 123 2.65 -8.91 -4.59
C THR A 123 3.65 -8.18 -3.69
N SER A 124 3.51 -6.87 -3.53
CA SER A 124 4.39 -6.06 -2.67
C SER A 124 3.83 -5.87 -1.26
N VAL A 125 2.64 -6.37 -0.99
CA VAL A 125 1.97 -6.22 0.30
C VAL A 125 2.28 -7.42 1.18
N MET A 126 2.77 -7.16 2.38
CA MET A 126 2.97 -8.18 3.41
C MET A 126 1.91 -8.00 4.48
N PHE A 127 1.61 -9.07 5.20
CA PHE A 127 0.68 -9.01 6.33
C PHE A 127 1.35 -9.47 7.61
N GLY A 128 0.98 -8.83 8.70
CA GLY A 128 1.39 -9.22 10.03
C GLY A 128 0.19 -9.34 10.94
N VAL A 129 0.35 -10.10 12.00
CA VAL A 129 -0.66 -10.23 13.05
C VAL A 129 0.01 -10.01 14.38
N CYS A 130 -0.75 -9.47 15.35
CA CYS A 130 -0.27 -9.29 16.71
C CYS A 130 -0.54 -10.56 17.53
N GLY A 131 0.48 -10.98 18.20
CA GLY A 131 0.41 -12.13 19.08
C GLY A 131 0.61 -13.44 18.40
#